data_2d2c570308fe137130231da7a6fcd632
#
_entry.id   2d2c570308fe137130231da7a6fcd632
#
_cell.length_a   1.000
_cell.length_b   1.000
_cell.length_c   1.000
_cell.angle_alpha   90.00
_cell.angle_beta   90.00
_cell.angle_gamma   90.00
#
_symmetry.space_group_name_H-M   'P 1'
#
loop_
_entity.id
_entity.type
_entity.pdbx_description
1 polymer ?
#
loop_
_entity_poly.entity_id
_entity_poly.type
_entity_poly.pdbx_seq_one_letter_code
_entity_poly.pdbx_strand_id
1 'polypeptide(L)'
;MRVLLLHPEDVPSLGPWSKQSWDVILDLGRSSQFSEKQWSAQQGCTVLRTEAFRDDFSNIRRVRDFLSAGLGRVIDEEGLDWWQLIYLRAVPELLTILTLQRAIQHVVVGRIKVDGELWCTRESWQANVFAALCDRSLHCFGSDRRSRAIAQLKRPADLFRRLSWPQIKQIIFDKYDAGYQWRSRFASRPKPSSEPVVLIPSAYENVSRMAVDYARLIPEQRFLLIATRWSGKQFLPAANVEVRDLAAYGGEYPRAEIASVLERWRRLKKDLGSAPEFRMLQRTGILESIPAWFSDGLCARNAWREAIEREPVSGVLCGDDSNMYTRLPVLLAAKRKISTVDFHHGALDGHCMIKDQPSDVYFAKSEMEHDYLVRVCGRAADRIAIAAPARHSVRSLPHDERDHASAVILFSEPYETGEMRGEEVYREILSPLIRVARDNGRRVIVKLHPFESKAQRERMIRHLFPAEDRKRITVLDGPLNAKILSQAWFGITVESSTAMNCWENGTPCFLCGWLALSPYGYLQQYARFGIGEELQSAEQIAQIPQRLLNMKRPHAGEAESTIIDPASLKRLLTCGMRDGHGVRSAS
;
A
#
# COMPACT_ATOMS: atom_id res chain seq x y z
N MET A 1 -5.20 -7.45 37.58
CA MET A 1 -5.93 -7.39 36.32
C MET A 1 -5.34 -8.36 35.32
N ARG A 2 -6.17 -9.11 34.58
CA ARG A 2 -5.76 -10.05 33.52
C ARG A 2 -6.02 -9.42 32.14
N VAL A 3 -4.96 -9.23 31.38
CA VAL A 3 -5.03 -8.64 30.03
C VAL A 3 -4.67 -9.72 29.01
N LEU A 4 -5.53 -9.86 27.99
CA LEU A 4 -5.26 -10.71 26.83
C LEU A 4 -4.90 -9.83 25.61
N LEU A 5 -3.73 -10.08 25.04
CA LEU A 5 -3.35 -9.55 23.74
C LEU A 5 -3.81 -10.53 22.65
N LEU A 6 -4.77 -10.11 21.86
CA LEU A 6 -5.37 -10.93 20.79
C LEU A 6 -4.61 -10.73 19.50
N HIS A 7 -4.04 -11.82 18.96
CA HIS A 7 -3.34 -11.79 17.67
C HIS A 7 -4.32 -11.45 16.53
N PRO A 8 -3.88 -10.74 15.46
CA PRO A 8 -4.74 -10.37 14.32
C PRO A 8 -5.53 -11.51 13.66
N GLU A 9 -5.00 -12.74 13.70
CA GLU A 9 -5.66 -13.91 13.13
C GLU A 9 -6.65 -14.61 14.08
N ASP A 10 -6.73 -14.19 15.33
CA ASP A 10 -7.55 -14.83 16.35
C ASP A 10 -8.82 -14.01 16.64
N VAL A 11 -9.83 -14.65 17.20
CA VAL A 11 -11.05 -14.01 17.68
C VAL A 11 -11.29 -14.37 19.14
N PRO A 12 -11.89 -13.48 19.96
CA PRO A 12 -12.04 -13.71 21.40
C PRO A 12 -12.84 -14.97 21.76
N SER A 13 -13.84 -15.32 20.95
CA SER A 13 -14.76 -16.44 21.20
C SER A 13 -14.21 -17.81 20.78
N LEU A 14 -13.08 -17.87 20.06
CA LEU A 14 -12.51 -19.10 19.54
C LEU A 14 -11.13 -19.37 20.13
N GLY A 15 -10.95 -20.55 20.71
CA GLY A 15 -9.66 -20.96 21.24
C GLY A 15 -9.65 -21.16 22.76
N PRO A 16 -8.51 -21.61 23.33
CA PRO A 16 -8.41 -21.93 24.75
C PRO A 16 -8.60 -20.73 25.69
N TRP A 17 -8.31 -19.52 25.20
CA TRP A 17 -8.50 -18.26 25.94
C TRP A 17 -9.97 -17.89 26.15
N SER A 18 -10.89 -18.34 25.29
CA SER A 18 -12.34 -18.06 25.40
C SER A 18 -12.98 -18.69 26.64
N LYS A 19 -12.32 -19.66 27.28
CA LYS A 19 -12.78 -20.33 28.51
C LYS A 19 -12.30 -19.64 29.79
N GLN A 20 -11.52 -18.58 29.66
CA GLN A 20 -10.99 -17.82 30.79
C GLN A 20 -11.66 -16.45 30.90
N SER A 21 -11.72 -15.92 32.10
CA SER A 21 -12.20 -14.54 32.34
C SER A 21 -11.05 -13.55 32.18
N TRP A 22 -11.33 -12.47 31.46
CA TRP A 22 -10.42 -11.37 31.22
C TRP A 22 -11.02 -10.06 31.72
N ASP A 23 -10.19 -9.17 32.22
CA ASP A 23 -10.62 -7.81 32.55
C ASP A 23 -10.60 -6.94 31.29
N VAL A 24 -9.56 -7.14 30.45
CA VAL A 24 -9.39 -6.44 29.17
C VAL A 24 -8.87 -7.42 28.10
N ILE A 25 -9.45 -7.34 26.93
CA ILE A 25 -8.90 -7.94 25.70
C ILE A 25 -8.44 -6.80 24.80
N LEU A 26 -7.16 -6.75 24.46
CA LEU A 26 -6.60 -5.80 23.53
C LEU A 26 -6.37 -6.50 22.18
N ASP A 27 -7.15 -6.12 21.18
CA ASP A 27 -6.98 -6.60 19.82
C ASP A 27 -5.78 -5.91 19.16
N LEU A 28 -4.75 -6.70 18.81
CA LEU A 28 -3.57 -6.22 18.11
C LEU A 28 -3.76 -6.11 16.59
N GLY A 29 -4.90 -6.60 16.09
CA GLY A 29 -5.31 -6.46 14.70
C GLY A 29 -6.14 -5.22 14.46
N ARG A 30 -6.54 -5.05 13.20
CA ARG A 30 -7.45 -3.99 12.76
C ARG A 30 -8.87 -4.55 12.67
N SER A 31 -9.56 -4.63 13.78
CA SER A 31 -10.99 -4.93 13.79
C SER A 31 -11.83 -3.65 13.72
N SER A 32 -13.07 -3.80 13.29
CA SER A 32 -14.01 -2.69 13.23
C SER A 32 -14.60 -2.34 14.60
N GLN A 33 -15.22 -1.16 14.71
CA GLN A 33 -15.98 -0.79 15.91
C GLN A 33 -17.15 -1.74 16.18
N PHE A 34 -17.72 -2.33 15.12
CA PHE A 34 -18.79 -3.31 15.25
C PHE A 34 -18.29 -4.57 15.94
N SER A 35 -17.16 -5.12 15.49
CA SER A 35 -16.52 -6.29 16.10
C SER A 35 -16.17 -6.03 17.56
N GLU A 36 -15.62 -4.87 17.91
CA GLU A 36 -15.31 -4.46 19.29
C GLU A 36 -16.55 -4.51 20.20
N LYS A 37 -17.66 -3.91 19.76
CA LYS A 37 -18.92 -3.91 20.52
C LYS A 37 -19.48 -5.33 20.67
N GLN A 38 -19.50 -6.10 19.57
CA GLN A 38 -19.98 -7.47 19.57
C GLN A 38 -19.16 -8.35 20.53
N TRP A 39 -17.86 -8.26 20.47
CA TRP A 39 -16.97 -9.06 21.32
C TRP A 39 -17.05 -8.66 22.78
N SER A 40 -17.15 -7.37 23.09
CA SER A 40 -17.35 -6.89 24.46
C SER A 40 -18.63 -7.47 25.05
N ALA A 41 -19.74 -7.47 24.29
CA ALA A 41 -20.99 -8.07 24.72
C ALA A 41 -20.91 -9.59 24.92
N GLN A 42 -20.20 -10.29 24.02
CA GLN A 42 -20.05 -11.76 24.08
C GLN A 42 -19.13 -12.22 25.23
N GLN A 43 -18.07 -11.47 25.52
CA GLN A 43 -17.06 -11.84 26.50
C GLN A 43 -17.37 -11.31 27.91
N GLY A 44 -18.30 -10.36 28.03
CA GLY A 44 -18.60 -9.72 29.32
C GLY A 44 -17.44 -8.91 29.89
N CYS A 45 -16.48 -8.50 29.07
CA CYS A 45 -15.31 -7.72 29.47
C CYS A 45 -15.06 -6.57 28.48
N THR A 46 -14.15 -5.67 28.83
CA THR A 46 -13.76 -4.59 27.93
C THR A 46 -12.87 -5.13 26.80
N VAL A 47 -13.32 -5.01 25.55
CA VAL A 47 -12.50 -5.26 24.37
C VAL A 47 -12.09 -3.92 23.78
N LEU A 48 -10.80 -3.73 23.54
CA LEU A 48 -10.22 -2.51 22.98
C LEU A 48 -9.50 -2.86 21.68
N ARG A 49 -9.64 -2.00 20.69
CA ARG A 49 -8.87 -2.09 19.44
C ARG A 49 -7.62 -1.22 19.55
N THR A 50 -6.45 -1.75 19.17
CA THR A 50 -5.26 -0.89 19.06
C THR A 50 -5.46 0.23 18.05
N GLU A 51 -6.22 0.00 16.99
CA GLU A 51 -6.57 1.00 15.98
C GLU A 51 -7.26 2.26 16.57
N ALA A 52 -8.03 2.12 17.64
CA ALA A 52 -8.67 3.26 18.32
C ALA A 52 -7.64 4.25 18.93
N PHE A 53 -6.41 3.82 19.14
CA PHE A 53 -5.32 4.64 19.69
C PHE A 53 -4.36 5.14 18.60
N ARG A 54 -4.61 4.80 17.35
CA ARG A 54 -3.78 5.19 16.21
C ARG A 54 -3.93 6.67 15.91
N ASP A 55 -2.81 7.32 15.69
CA ASP A 55 -2.75 8.71 15.28
C ASP A 55 -1.50 8.91 14.44
N ASP A 56 -1.51 8.24 13.30
CA ASP A 56 -0.38 8.27 12.40
C ASP A 56 -0.19 9.66 11.81
N PHE A 57 -1.28 10.39 11.58
CA PHE A 57 -1.24 11.73 11.00
C PHE A 57 -0.40 12.71 11.84
N SER A 58 -0.57 12.73 13.16
CA SER A 58 0.25 13.57 14.03
C SER A 58 1.64 12.98 14.30
N ASN A 59 1.75 11.64 14.29
CA ASN A 59 3.00 10.95 14.58
C ASN A 59 3.93 10.83 13.37
N ILE A 60 3.42 10.86 12.15
CA ILE A 60 4.21 10.60 10.94
C ILE A 60 5.38 11.59 10.80
N ARG A 61 5.15 12.87 11.08
CA ARG A 61 6.21 13.88 11.05
C ARG A 61 7.27 13.59 12.11
N ARG A 62 6.84 13.31 13.35
CA ARG A 62 7.74 12.95 14.45
C ARG A 62 8.58 11.72 14.11
N VAL A 63 7.96 10.68 13.55
CA VAL A 63 8.64 9.44 13.14
C VAL A 63 9.63 9.73 12.01
N ARG A 64 9.20 10.49 10.99
CA ARG A 64 10.08 10.89 9.90
C ARG A 64 11.26 11.71 10.41
N ASP A 65 11.02 12.73 11.22
CA ASP A 65 12.05 13.59 11.76
C ASP A 65 13.02 12.80 12.65
N PHE A 66 12.52 11.89 13.47
CA PHE A 66 13.35 10.97 14.25
C PHE A 66 14.23 10.11 13.35
N LEU A 67 13.67 9.54 12.28
CA LEU A 67 14.41 8.67 11.37
C LEU A 67 15.35 9.43 10.42
N SER A 68 15.04 10.67 10.07
CA SER A 68 15.83 11.44 9.07
C SER A 68 16.84 12.41 9.67
N ALA A 69 16.55 13.04 10.80
CA ALA A 69 17.30 14.23 11.25
C ALA A 69 18.40 13.97 12.27
N GLY A 70 18.37 12.88 13.03
CA GLY A 70 19.26 12.71 14.19
C GLY A 70 20.20 11.52 14.13
N LEU A 71 20.06 10.67 13.14
CA LEU A 71 20.54 9.30 13.24
C LEU A 71 21.87 9.05 12.52
N GLY A 72 22.55 10.09 12.04
CA GLY A 72 23.74 9.89 11.23
C GLY A 72 23.39 9.29 9.86
N ARG A 73 24.37 9.16 9.01
CA ARG A 73 24.19 8.77 7.62
C ARG A 73 25.01 7.55 7.28
N VAL A 74 24.40 6.59 6.59
CA VAL A 74 25.11 5.47 5.97
C VAL A 74 25.32 5.81 4.51
N ILE A 75 26.34 6.65 4.23
CA ILE A 75 26.63 7.14 2.89
C ILE A 75 27.60 6.18 2.22
N ASP A 76 27.30 5.76 0.99
CA ASP A 76 28.17 4.94 0.18
C ASP A 76 29.20 5.77 -0.62
N GLU A 77 29.98 5.12 -1.48
CA GLU A 77 30.99 5.76 -2.33
C GLU A 77 30.37 6.67 -3.40
N GLU A 78 29.15 6.39 -3.82
CA GLU A 78 28.35 7.26 -4.72
C GLU A 78 27.75 8.46 -3.98
N GLY A 79 27.89 8.52 -2.64
CA GLY A 79 27.27 9.52 -1.80
C GLY A 79 25.78 9.35 -1.62
N LEU A 80 25.22 8.15 -1.87
CA LEU A 80 23.82 7.82 -1.55
C LEU A 80 23.68 7.54 -0.06
N ASP A 81 22.70 8.14 0.57
CA ASP A 81 22.37 7.86 1.95
C ASP A 81 21.45 6.64 2.03
N TRP A 82 22.01 5.51 2.38
CA TRP A 82 21.30 4.23 2.50
C TRP A 82 20.26 4.24 3.61
N TRP A 83 20.44 5.06 4.62
CA TRP A 83 19.44 5.17 5.67
C TRP A 83 18.13 5.75 5.12
N GLN A 84 18.20 6.74 4.22
CA GLN A 84 17.01 7.29 3.56
C GLN A 84 16.26 6.27 2.69
N LEU A 85 16.94 5.22 2.21
CA LEU A 85 16.32 4.13 1.46
C LEU A 85 15.66 3.08 2.37
N ILE A 86 16.17 2.94 3.59
CA ILE A 86 15.81 1.83 4.49
C ILE A 86 14.82 2.26 5.56
N TYR A 87 14.87 3.52 6.06
CA TYR A 87 13.99 3.96 7.14
C TYR A 87 12.51 3.81 6.81
N LEU A 88 12.14 3.87 5.53
CA LEU A 88 10.76 3.66 5.07
C LEU A 88 10.17 2.32 5.55
N ARG A 89 11.01 1.30 5.75
CA ARG A 89 10.59 0.01 6.30
C ARG A 89 10.43 0.01 7.80
N ALA A 90 11.09 0.93 8.51
CA ALA A 90 10.98 1.07 9.96
C ALA A 90 9.81 1.95 10.39
N VAL A 91 9.22 2.73 9.48
CA VAL A 91 8.11 3.65 9.79
C VAL A 91 6.88 2.90 10.30
N PRO A 92 6.37 1.84 9.65
CA PRO A 92 5.19 1.12 10.14
C PRO A 92 5.37 0.58 11.55
N GLU A 93 6.54 0.01 11.85
CA GLU A 93 6.85 -0.54 13.17
C GLU A 93 6.90 0.56 14.23
N LEU A 94 7.49 1.71 13.94
CA LEU A 94 7.50 2.85 14.88
C LEU A 94 6.11 3.41 15.13
N LEU A 95 5.29 3.56 14.09
CA LEU A 95 3.90 3.99 14.25
C LEU A 95 3.10 3.00 15.10
N THR A 96 3.30 1.71 14.89
CA THR A 96 2.68 0.67 15.72
C THR A 96 3.17 0.75 17.18
N ILE A 97 4.47 0.96 17.42
CA ILE A 97 5.01 1.15 18.77
C ILE A 97 4.36 2.35 19.47
N LEU A 98 4.22 3.48 18.78
CA LEU A 98 3.56 4.67 19.31
C LEU A 98 2.08 4.42 19.62
N THR A 99 1.41 3.66 18.76
CA THR A 99 0.03 3.22 18.98
C THR A 99 -0.09 2.35 20.24
N LEU A 100 0.79 1.37 20.41
CA LEU A 100 0.84 0.52 21.60
C LEU A 100 1.15 1.33 22.88
N GLN A 101 2.05 2.31 22.82
CA GLN A 101 2.30 3.22 23.95
C GLN A 101 1.07 4.00 24.37
N ARG A 102 0.29 4.51 23.42
CA ARG A 102 -0.99 5.19 23.72
C ARG A 102 -2.04 4.23 24.29
N ALA A 103 -2.14 3.03 23.73
CA ALA A 103 -3.03 1.99 24.25
C ALA A 103 -2.71 1.68 25.72
N ILE A 104 -1.41 1.51 26.04
CA ILE A 104 -0.96 1.28 27.43
C ILE A 104 -1.32 2.46 28.32
N GLN A 105 -1.04 3.70 27.90
CA GLN A 105 -1.39 4.90 28.67
C GLN A 105 -2.90 4.94 28.95
N HIS A 106 -3.73 4.62 27.97
CA HIS A 106 -5.18 4.58 28.15
C HIS A 106 -5.61 3.47 29.13
N VAL A 107 -5.07 2.28 28.96
CA VAL A 107 -5.38 1.11 29.81
C VAL A 107 -4.88 1.33 31.24
N VAL A 108 -3.70 1.92 31.43
CA VAL A 108 -3.06 2.10 32.73
C VAL A 108 -3.55 3.35 33.47
N VAL A 109 -3.68 4.50 32.76
CA VAL A 109 -4.09 5.78 33.36
C VAL A 109 -5.59 5.85 33.52
N GLY A 110 -6.35 5.22 32.65
CA GLY A 110 -7.79 5.30 32.58
C GLY A 110 -8.57 4.51 33.63
N ARG A 111 -7.99 3.55 34.37
CA ARG A 111 -8.60 2.79 35.49
C ARG A 111 -7.80 1.59 36.01
N ILE A 112 -6.64 1.22 35.43
CA ILE A 112 -6.12 -0.12 35.59
C ILE A 112 -4.60 -0.08 35.86
N LYS A 113 -4.22 -0.17 37.16
CA LYS A 113 -2.85 -0.61 37.51
C LYS A 113 -2.66 -2.01 36.95
N VAL A 114 -1.72 -2.20 36.01
CA VAL A 114 -1.37 -3.53 35.50
C VAL A 114 -0.56 -4.28 36.57
N ASP A 115 -1.17 -4.58 37.70
CA ASP A 115 -0.57 -5.44 38.74
C ASP A 115 -0.81 -6.93 38.42
N GLY A 116 -1.35 -7.24 37.25
CA GLY A 116 -1.83 -8.56 36.89
C GLY A 116 -1.05 -9.28 35.81
N GLU A 117 -1.60 -10.40 35.39
CA GLU A 117 -1.06 -11.28 34.37
C GLU A 117 -1.28 -10.72 32.98
N LEU A 118 -0.24 -10.73 32.13
CA LEU A 118 -0.31 -10.38 30.72
C LEU A 118 -0.18 -11.66 29.88
N TRP A 119 -1.19 -11.89 29.05
CA TRP A 119 -1.30 -13.07 28.19
C TRP A 119 -1.37 -12.67 26.73
N CYS A 120 -0.92 -13.53 25.82
CA CYS A 120 -1.18 -13.40 24.38
C CYS A 120 -1.72 -14.71 23.81
N THR A 121 -2.55 -14.60 22.78
CA THR A 121 -3.08 -15.77 22.09
C THR A 121 -2.00 -16.47 21.28
N ARG A 122 -1.11 -15.69 20.65
CA ARG A 122 0.09 -16.14 19.94
C ARG A 122 1.24 -15.18 20.18
N GLU A 123 2.45 -15.72 20.15
CA GLU A 123 3.66 -14.91 20.22
C GLU A 123 3.79 -14.04 18.96
N SER A 124 3.92 -12.73 19.15
CA SER A 124 4.14 -11.75 18.09
C SER A 124 5.08 -10.65 18.60
N TRP A 125 5.71 -9.92 17.68
CA TRP A 125 6.58 -8.82 18.07
C TRP A 125 5.77 -7.70 18.77
N GLN A 126 4.52 -7.45 18.35
CA GLN A 126 3.63 -6.48 19.00
C GLN A 126 3.36 -6.85 20.46
N ALA A 127 3.05 -8.12 20.73
CA ALA A 127 2.84 -8.59 22.08
C ALA A 127 4.11 -8.48 22.95
N ASN A 128 5.27 -8.82 22.38
CA ASN A 128 6.56 -8.69 23.06
C ASN A 128 6.93 -7.22 23.35
N VAL A 129 6.67 -6.31 22.42
CA VAL A 129 6.86 -4.87 22.61
C VAL A 129 5.92 -4.34 23.68
N PHE A 130 4.64 -4.73 23.63
CA PHE A 130 3.66 -4.34 24.65
C PHE A 130 4.08 -4.78 26.06
N ALA A 131 4.47 -6.04 26.22
CA ALA A 131 4.96 -6.58 27.49
C ALA A 131 6.18 -5.81 28.02
N ALA A 132 7.10 -5.48 27.10
CA ALA A 132 8.31 -4.72 27.42
C ALA A 132 8.02 -3.28 27.81
N LEU A 133 7.03 -2.62 27.17
CA LEU A 133 6.60 -1.28 27.53
C LEU A 133 5.89 -1.23 28.89
N CYS A 134 5.24 -2.33 29.30
CA CYS A 134 4.61 -2.48 30.61
C CYS A 134 5.57 -2.95 31.70
N ASP A 135 6.81 -3.33 31.37
CA ASP A 135 7.77 -4.00 32.25
C ASP A 135 7.18 -5.27 32.89
N ARG A 136 6.58 -6.12 32.06
CA ARG A 136 5.89 -7.36 32.48
C ARG A 136 6.34 -8.56 31.69
N SER A 137 6.26 -9.74 32.33
CA SER A 137 6.42 -11.03 31.66
C SER A 137 5.15 -11.35 30.85
N LEU A 138 5.35 -11.93 29.67
CA LEU A 138 4.28 -12.33 28.76
C LEU A 138 4.04 -13.83 28.86
N HIS A 139 2.81 -14.24 29.16
CA HIS A 139 2.35 -15.62 29.05
C HIS A 139 1.72 -15.84 27.67
N CYS A 140 1.99 -16.99 27.05
CA CYS A 140 1.46 -17.29 25.72
C CYS A 140 0.69 -18.61 25.72
N PHE A 141 -0.54 -18.59 25.15
CA PHE A 141 -1.31 -19.80 24.93
C PHE A 141 -0.59 -20.69 23.89
N GLY A 142 -0.41 -21.97 24.20
CA GLY A 142 0.25 -22.90 23.28
C GLY A 142 1.80 -22.86 23.27
N SER A 143 2.42 -22.22 24.27
CA SER A 143 3.89 -22.16 24.39
C SER A 143 4.53 -23.43 24.91
N ASP A 144 3.91 -24.60 24.76
CA ASP A 144 4.55 -25.87 25.09
C ASP A 144 5.78 -26.07 24.18
N ARG A 145 6.99 -26.21 24.79
CA ARG A 145 8.27 -26.34 24.05
C ARG A 145 8.24 -27.49 23.03
N ARG A 146 7.48 -28.56 23.31
CA ARG A 146 7.26 -29.68 22.38
C ARG A 146 6.46 -29.23 21.14
N SER A 147 5.43 -28.40 21.30
CA SER A 147 4.64 -27.86 20.18
C SER A 147 5.47 -26.95 19.32
N ARG A 148 6.42 -26.14 19.88
CA ARG A 148 7.35 -25.29 19.11
C ARG A 148 8.30 -26.10 18.25
N ALA A 149 8.91 -27.17 18.82
CA ALA A 149 9.82 -28.04 18.07
C ALA A 149 9.11 -28.80 16.94
N ILE A 150 7.90 -29.31 17.21
CA ILE A 150 7.07 -29.99 16.20
C ILE A 150 6.54 -29.01 15.15
N ALA A 151 6.16 -27.77 15.54
CA ALA A 151 5.76 -26.73 14.61
C ALA A 151 6.93 -26.25 13.73
N GLN A 152 8.15 -26.19 14.26
CA GLN A 152 9.34 -25.87 13.46
C GLN A 152 9.71 -26.98 12.48
N LEU A 153 9.49 -28.25 12.84
CA LEU A 153 9.77 -29.41 11.97
C LEU A 153 8.68 -29.64 10.91
N LYS A 154 7.42 -29.29 11.20
CA LYS A 154 6.29 -29.44 10.25
C LYS A 154 6.11 -28.26 9.30
N ARG A 155 6.78 -27.13 9.54
CA ARG A 155 6.59 -25.88 8.81
C ARG A 155 6.76 -25.94 7.28
N PRO A 156 7.70 -26.67 6.65
CA PRO A 156 7.81 -26.62 5.19
C PRO A 156 6.64 -27.30 4.46
N ALA A 157 6.23 -28.50 4.89
CA ALA A 157 5.21 -29.27 4.18
C ALA A 157 3.77 -28.77 4.46
N ASP A 158 3.47 -28.40 5.71
CA ASP A 158 2.15 -27.85 6.08
C ASP A 158 1.97 -26.39 5.60
N LEU A 159 3.07 -25.63 5.51
CA LEU A 159 3.04 -24.29 4.92
C LEU A 159 2.64 -24.37 3.43
N PHE A 160 3.24 -25.28 2.66
CA PHE A 160 2.91 -25.49 1.26
C PHE A 160 1.47 -26.00 1.05
N ARG A 161 0.93 -26.77 1.98
CA ARG A 161 -0.46 -27.27 1.91
C ARG A 161 -1.52 -26.19 2.25
N ARG A 162 -1.14 -25.17 3.05
CA ARG A 162 -2.04 -24.07 3.46
C ARG A 162 -1.95 -22.86 2.56
N LEU A 163 -0.88 -22.70 1.80
CA LEU A 163 -0.71 -21.59 0.88
C LEU A 163 -1.62 -21.78 -0.34
N SER A 164 -2.39 -20.75 -0.65
CA SER A 164 -3.08 -20.66 -1.92
C SER A 164 -2.08 -20.55 -3.07
N TRP A 165 -2.47 -20.98 -4.27
CA TRP A 165 -1.62 -20.84 -5.45
C TRP A 165 -1.08 -19.41 -5.68
N PRO A 166 -1.86 -18.32 -5.47
CA PRO A 166 -1.33 -16.96 -5.49
C PRO A 166 -0.22 -16.71 -4.45
N GLN A 167 -0.33 -17.24 -3.24
CA GLN A 167 0.71 -17.10 -2.20
C GLN A 167 1.97 -17.89 -2.56
N ILE A 168 1.83 -19.08 -3.11
CA ILE A 168 2.97 -19.87 -3.63
C ILE A 168 3.64 -19.10 -4.77
N LYS A 169 2.85 -18.57 -5.70
CA LYS A 169 3.33 -17.74 -6.80
C LYS A 169 4.06 -16.51 -6.29
N GLN A 170 3.54 -15.83 -5.26
CA GLN A 170 4.20 -14.69 -4.64
C GLN A 170 5.54 -15.08 -4.00
N ILE A 171 5.61 -16.19 -3.26
CA ILE A 171 6.86 -16.69 -2.67
C ILE A 171 7.89 -17.04 -3.76
N ILE A 172 7.44 -17.64 -4.86
CA ILE A 172 8.31 -17.94 -6.01
C ILE A 172 8.82 -16.63 -6.63
N PHE A 173 7.97 -15.62 -6.76
CA PHE A 173 8.34 -14.32 -7.29
C PHE A 173 9.28 -13.57 -6.35
N ASP A 174 9.04 -13.58 -5.05
CA ASP A 174 9.92 -12.96 -4.07
C ASP A 174 11.31 -13.62 -4.08
N LYS A 175 11.37 -14.96 -4.22
CA LYS A 175 12.63 -15.68 -4.41
C LYS A 175 13.27 -15.42 -5.76
N TYR A 176 12.48 -15.27 -6.82
CA TYR A 176 12.98 -14.88 -8.13
C TYR A 176 13.58 -13.47 -8.08
N ASP A 177 12.93 -12.54 -7.40
CA ASP A 177 13.42 -11.18 -7.21
C ASP A 177 14.68 -11.15 -6.35
N ALA A 178 14.72 -11.93 -5.26
CA ALA A 178 15.93 -12.13 -4.45
C ALA A 178 17.06 -12.82 -5.23
N GLY A 179 16.72 -13.61 -6.24
CA GLY A 179 17.66 -14.27 -7.14
C GLY A 179 18.25 -13.36 -8.22
N TYR A 180 18.05 -12.03 -8.14
CA TYR A 180 18.57 -11.06 -9.11
C TYR A 180 20.06 -11.24 -9.41
N GLN A 181 20.91 -11.44 -8.43
CA GLN A 181 22.35 -11.64 -8.60
C GLN A 181 22.66 -12.96 -9.33
N TRP A 182 21.89 -14.01 -9.07
CA TRP A 182 22.02 -15.29 -9.76
C TRP A 182 21.60 -15.14 -11.24
N ARG A 183 20.50 -14.43 -11.50
CA ARG A 183 20.02 -14.16 -12.86
C ARG A 183 21.00 -13.32 -13.67
N SER A 184 21.67 -12.35 -13.05
CA SER A 184 22.64 -11.49 -13.73
C SER A 184 23.83 -12.26 -14.34
N ARG A 185 24.18 -13.42 -13.76
CA ARG A 185 25.24 -14.28 -14.29
C ARG A 185 24.89 -14.93 -15.62
N PHE A 186 23.60 -15.07 -15.93
CA PHE A 186 23.10 -15.73 -17.13
C PHE A 186 22.41 -14.74 -18.09
N ALA A 187 22.28 -13.49 -17.70
CA ALA A 187 21.64 -12.48 -18.53
C ALA A 187 22.60 -12.02 -19.63
N SER A 188 22.12 -12.01 -20.86
CA SER A 188 22.86 -11.42 -21.98
C SER A 188 22.90 -9.91 -21.82
N ARG A 189 24.07 -9.30 -21.98
CA ARG A 189 24.22 -7.85 -21.99
C ARG A 189 23.57 -7.26 -23.24
N PRO A 190 22.57 -6.37 -23.11
CA PRO A 190 21.90 -5.79 -24.27
C PRO A 190 22.87 -4.83 -25.00
N LYS A 191 22.63 -4.65 -26.30
CA LYS A 191 23.25 -3.52 -27.02
C LYS A 191 22.65 -2.22 -26.49
N PRO A 192 23.47 -1.19 -26.23
CA PRO A 192 22.96 0.13 -25.87
C PRO A 192 22.01 0.70 -26.91
N SER A 193 21.06 1.52 -26.49
CA SER A 193 20.23 2.28 -27.42
C SER A 193 21.12 3.27 -28.19
N SER A 194 20.84 3.46 -29.47
CA SER A 194 21.52 4.46 -30.30
C SER A 194 20.93 5.87 -30.16
N GLU A 195 19.75 5.98 -29.57
CA GLU A 195 19.01 7.23 -29.42
C GLU A 195 18.69 7.50 -27.95
N PRO A 196 18.49 8.78 -27.55
CA PRO A 196 18.12 9.14 -26.21
C PRO A 196 16.83 8.43 -25.76
N VAL A 197 16.86 7.87 -24.53
CA VAL A 197 15.75 7.13 -23.94
C VAL A 197 15.30 7.75 -22.63
N VAL A 198 14.00 7.71 -22.36
CA VAL A 198 13.45 7.94 -21.03
C VAL A 198 13.39 6.61 -20.30
N LEU A 199 14.06 6.53 -19.16
CA LEU A 199 14.13 5.32 -18.34
C LEU A 199 12.85 5.16 -17.51
N ILE A 200 12.25 3.97 -17.52
CA ILE A 200 11.11 3.61 -16.68
C ILE A 200 11.53 2.47 -15.75
N PRO A 201 11.86 2.75 -14.47
CA PRO A 201 12.04 1.71 -13.47
C PRO A 201 10.68 1.15 -13.06
N SER A 202 10.48 -0.17 -13.12
CA SER A 202 9.22 -0.78 -12.74
C SER A 202 9.37 -2.09 -11.98
N ALA A 203 8.60 -2.24 -10.91
CA ALA A 203 8.51 -3.45 -10.11
C ALA A 203 7.17 -4.19 -10.29
N TYR A 204 6.13 -3.52 -10.77
CA TYR A 204 4.76 -4.05 -10.79
C TYR A 204 4.04 -3.75 -12.10
N GLU A 205 3.14 -4.64 -12.49
CA GLU A 205 2.33 -4.51 -13.71
C GLU A 205 1.56 -3.18 -13.78
N ASN A 206 0.94 -2.75 -12.67
CA ASN A 206 0.17 -1.52 -12.61
C ASN A 206 1.03 -0.28 -12.88
N VAL A 207 2.25 -0.27 -12.35
CA VAL A 207 3.24 0.80 -12.58
C VAL A 207 3.65 0.83 -14.04
N SER A 208 4.01 -0.33 -14.62
CA SER A 208 4.40 -0.45 -16.02
C SER A 208 3.29 0.02 -16.95
N ARG A 209 2.07 -0.43 -16.70
CA ARG A 209 0.91 -0.10 -17.53
C ARG A 209 0.67 1.41 -17.56
N MET A 210 0.68 2.07 -16.41
CA MET A 210 0.47 3.52 -16.34
C MET A 210 1.64 4.29 -16.96
N ALA A 211 2.89 3.85 -16.77
CA ALA A 211 4.04 4.46 -17.42
C ALA A 211 3.96 4.36 -18.96
N VAL A 212 3.48 3.22 -19.46
CA VAL A 212 3.23 3.03 -20.91
C VAL A 212 2.11 3.92 -21.42
N ASP A 213 1.09 4.22 -20.60
CA ASP A 213 0.04 5.15 -20.99
C ASP A 213 0.59 6.58 -21.16
N TYR A 214 1.55 7.01 -20.33
CA TYR A 214 2.30 8.25 -20.58
C TYR A 214 3.17 8.16 -21.85
N ALA A 215 3.86 7.05 -22.07
CA ALA A 215 4.72 6.86 -23.24
C ALA A 215 3.93 6.95 -24.57
N ARG A 216 2.69 6.46 -24.59
CA ARG A 216 1.79 6.54 -25.75
C ARG A 216 1.42 7.96 -26.16
N LEU A 217 1.48 8.93 -25.23
CA LEU A 217 1.21 10.35 -25.55
C LEU A 217 2.30 10.98 -26.42
N ILE A 218 3.53 10.45 -26.38
CA ILE A 218 4.68 10.96 -27.15
C ILE A 218 5.36 9.83 -27.92
N PRO A 219 4.73 9.32 -28.98
CA PRO A 219 5.17 8.13 -29.71
C PRO A 219 6.55 8.31 -30.38
N GLU A 220 6.99 9.53 -30.62
CA GLU A 220 8.31 9.84 -31.17
C GLU A 220 9.44 9.75 -30.13
N GLN A 221 9.12 9.74 -28.81
CA GLN A 221 10.10 9.57 -27.76
C GLN A 221 10.28 8.08 -27.47
N ARG A 222 11.52 7.63 -27.41
CA ARG A 222 11.84 6.26 -26.98
C ARG A 222 11.88 6.13 -25.48
N PHE A 223 11.34 5.02 -24.99
CA PHE A 223 11.34 4.64 -23.58
C PHE A 223 12.03 3.30 -23.38
N LEU A 224 12.79 3.20 -22.30
CA LEU A 224 13.42 1.97 -21.85
C LEU A 224 12.85 1.57 -20.50
N LEU A 225 11.93 0.60 -20.50
CA LEU A 225 11.40 0.03 -19.27
C LEU A 225 12.35 -1.05 -18.77
N ILE A 226 12.90 -0.83 -17.57
CA ILE A 226 13.73 -1.84 -16.90
C ILE A 226 12.93 -2.41 -15.72
N ALA A 227 12.51 -3.67 -15.90
CA ALA A 227 11.78 -4.39 -14.87
C ALA A 227 12.74 -4.89 -13.78
N THR A 228 12.45 -4.54 -12.53
CA THR A 228 13.18 -5.04 -11.36
C THR A 228 12.61 -6.37 -10.88
N ARG A 229 11.33 -6.65 -11.24
CA ARG A 229 10.58 -7.85 -10.90
C ARG A 229 9.86 -8.42 -12.11
N TRP A 230 9.53 -9.71 -12.05
CA TRP A 230 8.77 -10.38 -13.11
C TRP A 230 7.42 -9.70 -13.39
N SER A 231 6.71 -9.28 -12.37
CA SER A 231 5.41 -8.59 -12.50
C SER A 231 5.50 -7.30 -13.30
N GLY A 232 6.63 -6.59 -13.27
CA GLY A 232 6.86 -5.40 -14.09
C GLY A 232 6.88 -5.66 -15.60
N LYS A 233 6.96 -6.92 -16.05
CA LYS A 233 6.93 -7.33 -17.46
C LYS A 233 5.54 -7.77 -17.95
N GLN A 234 4.56 -7.89 -17.07
CA GLN A 234 3.22 -8.41 -17.37
C GLN A 234 2.29 -7.29 -17.86
N PHE A 235 2.59 -6.68 -19.01
CA PHE A 235 1.76 -5.64 -19.62
C PHE A 235 1.93 -5.64 -21.15
N LEU A 236 1.03 -4.94 -21.85
CA LEU A 236 1.14 -4.75 -23.29
C LEU A 236 2.07 -3.55 -23.58
N PRO A 237 3.26 -3.75 -24.14
CA PRO A 237 4.16 -2.65 -24.46
C PRO A 237 3.58 -1.77 -25.57
N ALA A 238 4.00 -0.50 -25.61
CA ALA A 238 3.79 0.37 -26.76
C ALA A 238 4.97 0.23 -27.73
N ALA A 239 4.78 0.63 -28.99
CA ALA A 239 5.80 0.50 -30.03
C ALA A 239 7.10 1.26 -29.70
N ASN A 240 6.98 2.35 -28.94
CA ASN A 240 8.11 3.18 -28.51
C ASN A 240 8.70 2.79 -27.14
N VAL A 241 8.27 1.64 -26.54
CA VAL A 241 8.74 1.15 -25.24
C VAL A 241 9.49 -0.17 -25.44
N GLU A 242 10.78 -0.13 -25.19
CA GLU A 242 11.61 -1.33 -25.10
C GLU A 242 11.61 -1.86 -23.66
N VAL A 243 11.52 -3.18 -23.48
CA VAL A 243 11.45 -3.82 -22.15
C VAL A 243 12.70 -4.65 -21.90
N ARG A 244 13.38 -4.40 -20.79
CA ARG A 244 14.55 -5.17 -20.35
C ARG A 244 14.44 -5.58 -18.89
N ASP A 245 15.30 -6.49 -18.45
CA ASP A 245 15.44 -6.91 -17.06
C ASP A 245 16.62 -6.19 -16.42
N LEU A 246 16.49 -5.74 -15.18
CA LEU A 246 17.61 -5.14 -14.44
C LEU A 246 18.82 -6.10 -14.32
N ALA A 247 18.56 -7.40 -14.29
CA ALA A 247 19.62 -8.41 -14.27
C ALA A 247 20.57 -8.34 -15.48
N ALA A 248 20.12 -7.78 -16.62
CA ALA A 248 20.95 -7.62 -17.82
C ALA A 248 22.07 -6.57 -17.65
N TYR A 249 21.97 -5.73 -16.62
CA TYR A 249 22.96 -4.73 -16.23
C TYR A 249 23.73 -5.11 -14.96
N GLY A 250 23.47 -6.30 -14.41
CA GLY A 250 24.14 -6.78 -13.22
C GLY A 250 25.64 -7.01 -13.45
N GLY A 251 26.43 -6.67 -12.44
CA GLY A 251 27.87 -6.83 -12.40
C GLY A 251 28.32 -7.83 -11.34
N GLU A 252 29.59 -7.76 -10.99
CA GLU A 252 30.16 -8.53 -9.88
C GLU A 252 29.55 -8.13 -8.53
N TYR A 253 29.54 -9.09 -7.60
CA TYR A 253 29.05 -8.87 -6.26
C TYR A 253 29.99 -7.91 -5.50
N PRO A 254 29.54 -6.73 -5.04
CA PRO A 254 30.40 -5.67 -4.51
C PRO A 254 30.78 -5.91 -3.03
N ARG A 255 31.59 -6.94 -2.76
CA ARG A 255 31.94 -7.40 -1.41
C ARG A 255 32.56 -6.31 -0.54
N ALA A 256 33.50 -5.54 -1.09
CA ALA A 256 34.20 -4.47 -0.36
C ALA A 256 33.24 -3.34 0.04
N GLU A 257 32.39 -2.91 -0.88
CA GLU A 257 31.39 -1.86 -0.61
C GLU A 257 30.37 -2.32 0.43
N ILE A 258 29.87 -3.58 0.30
CA ILE A 258 28.96 -4.15 1.29
C ILE A 258 29.60 -4.18 2.67
N ALA A 259 30.85 -4.61 2.79
CA ALA A 259 31.57 -4.62 4.06
C ALA A 259 31.71 -3.20 4.65
N SER A 260 32.02 -2.20 3.81
CA SER A 260 32.12 -0.80 4.21
C SER A 260 30.79 -0.24 4.74
N VAL A 261 29.69 -0.45 4.00
CA VAL A 261 28.35 -0.01 4.40
C VAL A 261 27.89 -0.71 5.68
N LEU A 262 28.14 -2.01 5.81
CA LEU A 262 27.83 -2.76 7.02
C LEU A 262 28.61 -2.30 8.26
N GLU A 263 29.86 -1.90 8.09
CA GLU A 263 30.64 -1.32 9.18
C GLU A 263 30.09 0.03 9.64
N ARG A 264 29.71 0.90 8.69
CA ARG A 264 29.04 2.18 9.00
C ARG A 264 27.71 1.95 9.71
N TRP A 265 26.94 0.94 9.27
CA TRP A 265 25.69 0.54 9.93
C TRP A 265 25.92 0.06 11.38
N ARG A 266 26.96 -0.75 11.63
CA ARG A 266 27.28 -1.20 13.00
C ARG A 266 27.59 -0.02 13.91
N ARG A 267 28.34 0.97 13.44
CA ARG A 267 28.63 2.21 14.19
C ARG A 267 27.35 2.97 14.48
N LEU A 268 26.54 3.24 13.46
CA LEU A 268 25.27 3.90 13.62
C LEU A 268 24.35 3.17 14.60
N LYS A 269 24.23 1.84 14.48
CA LYS A 269 23.43 1.01 15.40
C LYS A 269 23.91 1.14 16.86
N LYS A 270 25.20 1.27 17.08
CA LYS A 270 25.77 1.49 18.42
C LYS A 270 25.41 2.88 18.97
N ASP A 271 25.55 3.91 18.15
CA ASP A 271 25.27 5.29 18.56
C ASP A 271 23.77 5.50 18.85
N LEU A 272 22.90 4.86 18.07
CA LEU A 272 21.46 4.91 18.24
C LEU A 272 20.94 4.08 19.42
N GLY A 273 21.74 3.13 19.91
CA GLY A 273 21.34 2.23 21.00
C GLY A 273 20.94 2.92 22.31
N SER A 274 21.29 4.20 22.49
CA SER A 274 20.85 5.04 23.60
C SER A 274 19.42 5.59 23.45
N ALA A 275 18.89 5.72 22.21
CA ALA A 275 17.56 6.24 21.95
C ALA A 275 16.47 5.24 22.31
N PRO A 276 15.45 5.63 23.13
CA PRO A 276 14.37 4.71 23.54
C PRO A 276 13.62 4.10 22.37
N GLU A 277 13.28 4.92 21.37
CA GLU A 277 12.56 4.50 20.16
C GLU A 277 13.36 3.46 19.38
N PHE A 278 14.67 3.62 19.28
CA PHE A 278 15.52 2.68 18.59
C PHE A 278 15.64 1.35 19.33
N ARG A 279 15.70 1.36 20.67
CA ARG A 279 15.65 0.14 21.47
C ARG A 279 14.35 -0.63 21.28
N MET A 280 13.24 0.06 21.10
CA MET A 280 11.97 -0.58 20.76
C MET A 280 12.00 -1.18 19.35
N LEU A 281 12.54 -0.46 18.35
CA LEU A 281 12.76 -1.02 17.01
C LEU A 281 13.64 -2.29 17.03
N GLN A 282 14.66 -2.37 17.87
CA GLN A 282 15.45 -3.58 18.01
C GLN A 282 14.60 -4.79 18.43
N ARG A 283 13.58 -4.59 19.26
CA ARG A 283 12.68 -5.65 19.72
C ARG A 283 11.69 -6.13 18.64
N THR A 284 11.45 -5.35 17.59
CA THR A 284 10.62 -5.80 16.46
C THR A 284 11.34 -6.80 15.55
N GLY A 285 12.67 -6.86 15.61
CA GLY A 285 13.50 -7.67 14.72
C GLY A 285 13.73 -7.04 13.33
N ILE A 286 13.16 -5.87 13.03
CA ILE A 286 13.31 -5.21 11.72
C ILE A 286 14.77 -4.84 11.43
N LEU A 287 15.53 -4.45 12.47
CA LEU A 287 16.93 -4.07 12.34
C LEU A 287 17.85 -5.23 11.95
N GLU A 288 17.43 -6.46 12.17
CA GLU A 288 18.20 -7.68 11.82
C GLU A 288 18.12 -7.98 10.32
N SER A 289 17.12 -7.46 9.61
CA SER A 289 16.98 -7.61 8.16
C SER A 289 17.78 -6.55 7.37
N ILE A 290 18.21 -5.45 8.00
CA ILE A 290 18.91 -4.33 7.34
C ILE A 290 20.21 -4.77 6.63
N PRO A 291 21.08 -5.63 7.19
CA PRO A 291 22.27 -6.12 6.50
C PRO A 291 21.98 -6.77 5.14
N ALA A 292 20.90 -7.56 5.05
CA ALA A 292 20.50 -8.16 3.78
C ALA A 292 20.03 -7.09 2.77
N TRP A 293 19.31 -6.08 3.23
CA TRP A 293 18.86 -4.99 2.37
C TRP A 293 20.01 -4.16 1.81
N PHE A 294 21.07 -3.92 2.59
CA PHE A 294 22.27 -3.27 2.06
C PHE A 294 22.92 -4.11 0.95
N SER A 295 23.04 -5.41 1.16
CA SER A 295 23.63 -6.30 0.17
C SER A 295 22.83 -6.30 -1.13
N ASP A 296 21.52 -6.50 -1.06
CA ASP A 296 20.64 -6.51 -2.22
C ASP A 296 20.58 -5.14 -2.89
N GLY A 297 20.52 -4.09 -2.10
CA GLY A 297 20.46 -2.72 -2.57
C GLY A 297 21.74 -2.29 -3.31
N LEU A 298 22.93 -2.59 -2.79
CA LEU A 298 24.19 -2.26 -3.45
C LEU A 298 24.34 -2.98 -4.78
N CYS A 299 23.87 -4.23 -4.88
CA CYS A 299 23.85 -4.93 -6.16
C CYS A 299 22.87 -4.26 -7.15
N ALA A 300 21.67 -3.89 -6.69
CA ALA A 300 20.71 -3.18 -7.52
C ALA A 300 21.24 -1.79 -7.94
N ARG A 301 21.90 -1.06 -7.01
CA ARG A 301 22.53 0.24 -7.32
C ARG A 301 23.56 0.11 -8.43
N ASN A 302 24.44 -0.89 -8.36
CA ASN A 302 25.48 -1.11 -9.37
C ASN A 302 24.87 -1.44 -10.74
N ALA A 303 23.80 -2.23 -10.77
CA ALA A 303 23.09 -2.49 -12.01
C ALA A 303 22.41 -1.24 -12.58
N TRP A 304 21.80 -0.42 -11.74
CA TRP A 304 21.21 0.85 -12.18
C TRP A 304 22.26 1.85 -12.64
N ARG A 305 23.42 1.90 -11.98
CA ARG A 305 24.56 2.70 -12.42
C ARG A 305 24.99 2.26 -13.81
N GLU A 306 25.22 0.98 -14.01
CA GLU A 306 25.59 0.42 -15.33
C GLU A 306 24.53 0.73 -16.40
N ALA A 307 23.24 0.63 -16.06
CA ALA A 307 22.16 0.97 -16.99
C ALA A 307 22.22 2.46 -17.40
N ILE A 308 22.36 3.37 -16.43
CA ILE A 308 22.39 4.82 -16.69
C ILE A 308 23.68 5.24 -17.43
N GLU A 309 24.81 4.55 -17.22
CA GLU A 309 26.08 4.84 -17.89
C GLU A 309 26.12 4.30 -19.31
N ARG A 310 25.47 3.18 -19.58
CA ARG A 310 25.49 2.54 -20.91
C ARG A 310 24.40 3.03 -21.84
N GLU A 311 23.24 3.35 -21.30
CA GLU A 311 22.13 3.85 -22.09
C GLU A 311 22.17 5.39 -22.16
N PRO A 312 21.81 6.00 -23.29
CA PRO A 312 21.75 7.46 -23.42
C PRO A 312 20.49 8.00 -22.72
N VAL A 313 20.45 7.90 -21.37
CA VAL A 313 19.30 8.29 -20.56
C VAL A 313 19.11 9.80 -20.55
N SER A 314 18.01 10.28 -21.10
CA SER A 314 17.62 11.70 -21.13
C SER A 314 16.67 12.10 -20.01
N GLY A 315 15.99 11.15 -19.38
CA GLY A 315 15.07 11.38 -18.26
C GLY A 315 14.67 10.10 -17.58
N VAL A 316 14.04 10.20 -16.41
CA VAL A 316 13.50 9.07 -15.65
C VAL A 316 12.03 9.33 -15.35
N LEU A 317 11.16 8.37 -15.67
CA LEU A 317 9.74 8.36 -15.32
C LEU A 317 9.47 7.21 -14.36
N CYS A 318 9.35 7.50 -13.07
CA CYS A 318 9.17 6.52 -12.01
C CYS A 318 7.72 6.48 -11.51
N GLY A 319 7.08 5.33 -11.60
CA GLY A 319 5.67 5.17 -11.18
C GLY A 319 5.47 4.71 -9.75
N ASP A 320 6.54 4.40 -9.04
CA ASP A 320 6.52 4.02 -7.64
C ASP A 320 7.94 4.03 -7.06
N ASP A 321 8.25 5.08 -6.32
CA ASP A 321 9.51 5.22 -5.59
C ASP A 321 9.42 4.68 -4.14
N SER A 322 8.41 3.88 -3.82
CA SER A 322 8.18 3.34 -2.46
C SER A 322 9.14 2.21 -2.11
N ASN A 323 9.75 1.57 -3.09
CA ASN A 323 10.72 0.51 -2.83
C ASN A 323 12.14 0.92 -3.28
N MET A 324 13.13 0.33 -2.65
CA MET A 324 14.54 0.61 -2.90
C MET A 324 14.94 0.43 -4.37
N TYR A 325 14.41 -0.60 -5.03
CA TYR A 325 14.81 -0.94 -6.41
C TYR A 325 14.40 0.10 -7.44
N THR A 326 13.25 0.74 -7.25
CA THR A 326 12.72 1.77 -8.16
C THR A 326 13.13 3.18 -7.72
N ARG A 327 13.43 3.39 -6.43
CA ARG A 327 13.92 4.68 -5.91
C ARG A 327 15.38 4.94 -6.27
N LEU A 328 16.23 3.92 -6.29
CA LEU A 328 17.65 4.02 -6.63
C LEU A 328 17.92 4.72 -7.96
N PRO A 329 17.29 4.36 -9.10
CA PRO A 329 17.56 5.03 -10.37
C PRO A 329 17.14 6.50 -10.37
N VAL A 330 16.09 6.88 -9.62
CA VAL A 330 15.69 8.30 -9.45
C VAL A 330 16.80 9.08 -8.74
N LEU A 331 17.34 8.55 -7.63
CA LEU A 331 18.43 9.19 -6.89
C LEU A 331 19.73 9.27 -7.71
N LEU A 332 20.08 8.22 -8.46
CA LEU A 332 21.26 8.20 -9.32
C LEU A 332 21.14 9.17 -10.49
N ALA A 333 19.97 9.27 -11.10
CA ALA A 333 19.68 10.22 -12.17
C ALA A 333 19.73 11.67 -11.68
N ALA A 334 19.11 11.97 -10.55
CA ALA A 334 19.13 13.29 -9.93
C ALA A 334 20.57 13.78 -9.66
N LYS A 335 21.46 12.89 -9.18
CA LYS A 335 22.90 13.20 -8.99
C LYS A 335 23.63 13.52 -10.29
N ARG A 336 23.21 12.90 -11.39
CA ARG A 336 23.77 13.15 -12.73
C ARG A 336 23.07 14.28 -13.47
N LYS A 337 22.17 15.02 -12.78
CA LYS A 337 21.37 16.11 -13.33
C LYS A 337 20.47 15.67 -14.51
N ILE A 338 20.13 14.41 -14.57
CA ILE A 338 19.12 13.89 -15.48
C ILE A 338 17.74 14.20 -14.89
N SER A 339 16.80 14.66 -15.72
CA SER A 339 15.44 14.99 -15.29
C SER A 339 14.73 13.78 -14.70
N THR A 340 14.02 13.98 -13.59
CA THR A 340 13.33 12.92 -12.87
C THR A 340 11.88 13.31 -12.60
N VAL A 341 10.98 12.42 -12.98
CA VAL A 341 9.53 12.57 -12.77
C VAL A 341 9.01 11.36 -12.00
N ASP A 342 8.28 11.62 -10.92
CA ASP A 342 7.54 10.60 -10.19
C ASP A 342 6.04 10.72 -10.43
N PHE A 343 5.34 9.59 -10.38
CA PHE A 343 3.88 9.52 -10.30
C PHE A 343 3.48 8.32 -9.41
N HIS A 344 2.20 8.19 -9.09
CA HIS A 344 1.70 7.00 -8.38
C HIS A 344 0.56 6.34 -9.17
N HIS A 345 0.61 5.02 -9.26
CA HIS A 345 -0.35 4.23 -10.04
C HIS A 345 -1.70 4.01 -9.32
N GLY A 346 -1.76 4.13 -8.00
CA GLY A 346 -2.94 3.94 -7.16
C GLY A 346 -3.36 5.20 -6.41
N ALA A 347 -4.02 5.03 -5.27
CA ALA A 347 -4.28 6.06 -4.30
C ALA A 347 -2.96 6.54 -3.67
N LEU A 348 -2.83 7.84 -3.43
CA LEU A 348 -1.58 8.43 -2.91
C LEU A 348 -1.29 8.09 -1.46
N ASP A 349 -2.26 7.57 -0.76
CA ASP A 349 -2.22 7.07 0.59
C ASP A 349 -0.82 7.21 1.26
N GLY A 350 -0.69 7.46 2.50
CA GLY A 350 0.49 7.58 3.36
C GLY A 350 1.92 7.65 2.77
N HIS A 351 2.14 7.03 1.63
CA HIS A 351 3.46 6.97 0.99
C HIS A 351 4.08 8.35 0.76
N CYS A 352 3.27 9.32 0.34
CA CYS A 352 3.75 10.68 0.06
C CYS A 352 4.02 11.50 1.33
N MET A 353 3.48 11.11 2.48
CA MET A 353 3.77 11.75 3.75
C MET A 353 5.04 11.22 4.41
N ILE A 354 5.31 9.93 4.20
CA ILE A 354 6.40 9.23 4.88
C ILE A 354 7.76 9.59 4.28
N LYS A 355 7.83 9.75 2.95
CA LYS A 355 9.08 9.88 2.21
C LYS A 355 9.27 11.26 1.60
N ASP A 356 10.51 11.70 1.51
CA ASP A 356 10.87 12.88 0.74
C ASP A 356 10.70 12.59 -0.76
N GLN A 357 10.44 13.64 -1.52
CA GLN A 357 10.37 13.57 -2.98
C GLN A 357 11.79 13.68 -3.56
N PRO A 358 12.34 12.60 -4.11
CA PRO A 358 13.66 12.66 -4.75
C PRO A 358 13.62 13.23 -6.17
N SER A 359 12.47 13.10 -6.86
CA SER A 359 12.28 13.57 -8.23
C SER A 359 12.18 15.09 -8.34
N ASP A 360 12.53 15.62 -9.49
CA ASP A 360 12.38 17.05 -9.79
C ASP A 360 10.91 17.45 -9.84
N VAL A 361 10.06 16.58 -10.43
CA VAL A 361 8.62 16.80 -10.62
C VAL A 361 7.83 15.59 -10.14
N TYR A 362 6.65 15.85 -9.56
CA TYR A 362 5.67 14.83 -9.25
C TYR A 362 4.39 15.05 -10.07
N PHE A 363 3.89 14.01 -10.73
CA PHE A 363 2.63 14.07 -11.48
C PHE A 363 1.46 13.69 -10.57
N ALA A 364 0.61 14.65 -10.29
CA ALA A 364 -0.70 14.46 -9.70
C ALA A 364 -1.73 14.18 -10.81
N LYS A 365 -2.54 13.13 -10.66
CA LYS A 365 -3.53 12.73 -11.68
C LYS A 365 -4.77 13.62 -11.71
N SER A 366 -4.96 14.46 -10.69
CA SER A 366 -6.13 15.33 -10.54
C SER A 366 -5.83 16.50 -9.60
N GLU A 367 -6.71 17.50 -9.60
CA GLU A 367 -6.70 18.59 -8.62
C GLU A 367 -6.77 18.08 -7.18
N MET A 368 -7.53 17.01 -6.93
CA MET A 368 -7.60 16.37 -5.62
C MET A 368 -6.23 15.85 -5.16
N GLU A 369 -5.50 15.17 -6.04
CA GLU A 369 -4.16 14.66 -5.70
C GLU A 369 -3.14 15.79 -5.54
N HIS A 370 -3.23 16.84 -6.37
CA HIS A 370 -2.41 18.03 -6.24
C HIS A 370 -2.63 18.70 -4.86
N ASP A 371 -3.89 18.95 -4.49
CA ASP A 371 -4.24 19.52 -3.20
C ASP A 371 -3.75 18.65 -2.03
N TYR A 372 -3.90 17.32 -2.14
CA TYR A 372 -3.39 16.38 -1.14
C TYR A 372 -1.88 16.49 -0.97
N LEU A 373 -1.13 16.49 -2.05
CA LEU A 373 0.33 16.59 -2.02
C LEU A 373 0.80 17.92 -1.42
N VAL A 374 0.16 19.03 -1.79
CA VAL A 374 0.56 20.37 -1.30
C VAL A 374 0.10 20.59 0.13
N ARG A 375 -1.19 20.43 0.40
CA ARG A 375 -1.79 20.85 1.68
C ARG A 375 -1.66 19.82 2.79
N VAL A 376 -1.77 18.54 2.44
CA VAL A 376 -1.72 17.46 3.43
C VAL A 376 -0.29 16.94 3.59
N CYS A 377 0.38 16.61 2.48
CA CYS A 377 1.75 16.10 2.54
C CYS A 377 2.81 17.21 2.71
N GLY A 378 2.45 18.48 2.51
CA GLY A 378 3.35 19.64 2.67
C GLY A 378 4.44 19.72 1.61
N ARG A 379 4.17 19.22 0.39
CA ARG A 379 5.10 19.30 -0.72
C ARG A 379 5.07 20.67 -1.38
N ALA A 380 6.19 21.07 -1.99
CA ALA A 380 6.31 22.32 -2.71
C ALA A 380 5.45 22.28 -3.99
N ALA A 381 4.53 23.24 -4.14
CA ALA A 381 3.57 23.27 -5.24
C ALA A 381 4.25 23.42 -6.62
N ASP A 382 5.37 24.12 -6.67
CA ASP A 382 6.19 24.32 -7.87
C ASP A 382 6.90 23.03 -8.35
N ARG A 383 6.85 21.96 -7.56
CA ARG A 383 7.38 20.64 -7.91
C ARG A 383 6.28 19.63 -8.24
N ILE A 384 5.03 20.06 -8.34
CA ILE A 384 3.90 19.19 -8.64
C ILE A 384 3.20 19.70 -9.89
N ALA A 385 3.06 18.83 -10.89
CA ALA A 385 2.28 19.11 -12.09
C ALA A 385 1.02 18.25 -12.11
N ILE A 386 -0.12 18.85 -12.48
CA ILE A 386 -1.32 18.07 -12.77
C ILE A 386 -1.14 17.45 -14.14
N ALA A 387 -0.97 16.14 -14.17
CA ALA A 387 -0.55 15.40 -15.34
C ALA A 387 -1.09 13.97 -15.28
N ALA A 388 -2.32 13.76 -15.74
CA ALA A 388 -2.85 12.42 -15.95
C ALA A 388 -2.43 11.88 -17.32
N PRO A 389 -2.15 10.56 -17.46
CA PRO A 389 -2.03 9.94 -18.77
C PRO A 389 -3.40 9.86 -19.45
N ALA A 390 -3.44 9.75 -20.78
CA ALA A 390 -4.68 9.47 -21.48
C ALA A 390 -5.24 8.12 -20.98
N ARG A 391 -6.45 8.15 -20.46
CA ARG A 391 -7.04 6.98 -19.80
C ARG A 391 -7.56 5.97 -20.81
N HIS A 392 -6.95 4.80 -20.85
CA HIS A 392 -7.45 3.69 -21.67
C HIS A 392 -8.41 2.76 -20.92
N SER A 393 -8.47 2.83 -19.58
CA SER A 393 -9.05 1.74 -18.81
C SER A 393 -10.57 1.77 -18.65
N VAL A 394 -11.19 2.95 -18.66
CA VAL A 394 -12.64 3.03 -18.41
C VAL A 394 -13.24 4.17 -19.25
N ARG A 395 -13.30 3.99 -20.57
CA ARG A 395 -14.12 4.91 -21.39
C ARG A 395 -15.58 4.74 -21.00
N SER A 396 -16.20 5.85 -20.68
CA SER A 396 -17.64 5.93 -20.48
C SER A 396 -18.36 5.36 -21.71
N LEU A 397 -19.26 4.39 -21.51
CA LEU A 397 -20.15 3.98 -22.59
C LEU A 397 -21.11 5.12 -22.97
N PRO A 398 -21.55 5.19 -24.23
CA PRO A 398 -22.66 6.04 -24.62
C PRO A 398 -23.86 5.88 -23.68
N HIS A 399 -24.64 6.93 -23.49
CA HIS A 399 -25.73 6.94 -22.50
C HIS A 399 -26.80 5.88 -22.77
N ASP A 400 -27.04 5.57 -24.04
CA ASP A 400 -27.96 4.55 -24.54
C ASP A 400 -27.49 3.09 -24.30
N GLU A 401 -26.18 2.88 -24.15
CA GLU A 401 -25.60 1.56 -23.86
C GLU A 401 -25.48 1.27 -22.36
N ARG A 402 -25.92 2.18 -21.48
CA ARG A 402 -25.77 2.05 -20.04
C ARG A 402 -26.97 1.35 -19.42
N ASP A 403 -26.75 0.16 -18.87
CA ASP A 403 -27.70 -0.53 -18.00
C ASP A 403 -27.62 0.01 -16.56
N HIS A 404 -27.91 1.33 -16.46
CA HIS A 404 -27.83 2.02 -15.17
C HIS A 404 -28.78 1.36 -14.17
N ALA A 405 -28.25 1.18 -12.96
CA ALA A 405 -29.05 0.79 -11.82
C ALA A 405 -29.45 -0.69 -11.75
N SER A 406 -28.82 -1.60 -12.53
CA SER A 406 -29.09 -3.04 -12.40
C SER A 406 -28.39 -3.67 -11.19
N ALA A 407 -27.31 -3.06 -10.68
CA ALA A 407 -26.50 -3.61 -9.60
C ALA A 407 -25.96 -2.53 -8.65
N VAL A 408 -25.66 -2.94 -7.43
CA VAL A 408 -24.76 -2.24 -6.51
C VAL A 408 -23.39 -2.90 -6.58
N ILE A 409 -22.31 -2.13 -6.62
CA ILE A 409 -20.96 -2.67 -6.80
C ILE A 409 -20.12 -2.43 -5.54
N LEU A 410 -19.70 -3.52 -4.89
CA LEU A 410 -18.63 -3.48 -3.90
C LEU A 410 -17.29 -3.62 -4.63
N PHE A 411 -16.46 -2.59 -4.60
CA PHE A 411 -15.07 -2.68 -4.99
C PHE A 411 -14.27 -3.18 -3.80
N SER A 412 -13.92 -4.46 -3.87
CA SER A 412 -13.19 -5.14 -2.80
C SER A 412 -11.71 -4.75 -2.81
N GLU A 413 -11.10 -4.86 -1.65
CA GLU A 413 -9.70 -4.56 -1.43
C GLU A 413 -9.03 -5.76 -0.72
N PRO A 414 -7.71 -5.91 -0.78
CA PRO A 414 -7.01 -7.00 -0.11
C PRO A 414 -6.89 -6.70 1.39
N TYR A 415 -8.03 -6.69 2.10
CA TYR A 415 -8.17 -6.27 3.50
C TYR A 415 -7.14 -6.92 4.43
N GLU A 416 -6.81 -8.20 4.20
CA GLU A 416 -5.87 -8.95 5.01
C GLU A 416 -4.42 -8.42 4.90
N THR A 417 -4.07 -7.76 3.81
CA THR A 417 -2.77 -7.10 3.67
C THR A 417 -2.65 -5.87 4.57
N GLY A 418 -3.79 -5.25 4.91
CA GLY A 418 -3.91 -4.18 5.91
C GLY A 418 -4.17 -4.69 7.33
N GLU A 419 -3.94 -6.00 7.59
CA GLU A 419 -4.16 -6.64 8.88
C GLU A 419 -5.63 -6.67 9.34
N MET A 420 -6.59 -6.41 8.41
CA MET A 420 -8.01 -6.52 8.69
C MET A 420 -8.50 -7.96 8.51
N ARG A 421 -9.50 -8.33 9.28
CA ARG A 421 -10.19 -9.62 9.12
C ARG A 421 -11.18 -9.53 7.97
N GLY A 422 -10.80 -10.05 6.80
CA GLY A 422 -11.61 -9.96 5.58
C GLY A 422 -13.04 -10.48 5.75
N GLU A 423 -13.26 -11.56 6.52
CA GLU A 423 -14.61 -12.07 6.81
C GLU A 423 -15.48 -11.06 7.56
N GLU A 424 -14.92 -10.31 8.51
CA GLU A 424 -15.65 -9.28 9.26
C GLU A 424 -16.02 -8.12 8.35
N VAL A 425 -15.05 -7.63 7.55
CA VAL A 425 -15.29 -6.55 6.59
C VAL A 425 -16.37 -6.93 5.59
N TYR A 426 -16.29 -8.14 5.03
CA TYR A 426 -17.30 -8.63 4.10
C TYR A 426 -18.68 -8.74 4.77
N ARG A 427 -18.75 -9.21 6.01
CA ARG A 427 -20.02 -9.29 6.75
C ARG A 427 -20.60 -7.90 7.02
N GLU A 428 -19.78 -6.95 7.42
CA GLU A 428 -20.21 -5.58 7.73
C GLU A 428 -20.73 -4.83 6.50
N ILE A 429 -20.05 -4.96 5.36
CA ILE A 429 -20.46 -4.25 4.14
C ILE A 429 -21.56 -5.01 3.40
N LEU A 430 -21.39 -6.32 3.15
CA LEU A 430 -22.31 -7.06 2.30
C LEU A 430 -23.66 -7.31 2.97
N SER A 431 -23.73 -7.49 4.30
CA SER A 431 -25.03 -7.76 4.93
C SER A 431 -26.05 -6.61 4.73
N PRO A 432 -25.71 -5.34 5.00
CA PRO A 432 -26.63 -4.24 4.69
C PRO A 432 -26.75 -3.99 3.18
N LEU A 433 -25.69 -4.21 2.39
CA LEU A 433 -25.69 -3.97 0.96
C LEU A 433 -26.63 -4.95 0.22
N ILE A 434 -26.66 -6.23 0.62
CA ILE A 434 -27.57 -7.24 0.09
C ILE A 434 -29.04 -6.84 0.39
N ARG A 435 -29.31 -6.35 1.61
CA ARG A 435 -30.66 -5.85 1.96
C ARG A 435 -31.06 -4.70 1.07
N VAL A 436 -30.21 -3.68 0.93
CA VAL A 436 -30.46 -2.53 0.04
C VAL A 436 -30.70 -2.99 -1.40
N ALA A 437 -29.88 -3.90 -1.92
CA ALA A 437 -30.03 -4.42 -3.27
C ALA A 437 -31.35 -5.19 -3.42
N ARG A 438 -31.68 -6.06 -2.48
CA ARG A 438 -32.93 -6.85 -2.49
C ARG A 438 -34.17 -5.97 -2.47
N ASP A 439 -34.21 -5.01 -1.56
CA ASP A 439 -35.38 -4.15 -1.33
C ASP A 439 -35.61 -3.19 -2.52
N ASN A 440 -34.61 -3.00 -3.37
CA ASN A 440 -34.68 -2.19 -4.59
C ASN A 440 -34.62 -3.02 -5.90
N GLY A 441 -34.83 -4.35 -5.83
CA GLY A 441 -34.86 -5.23 -7.00
C GLY A 441 -33.54 -5.37 -7.77
N ARG A 442 -32.40 -5.17 -7.09
CA ARG A 442 -31.06 -5.14 -7.69
C ARG A 442 -30.22 -6.34 -7.29
N ARG A 443 -29.10 -6.53 -7.98
CA ARG A 443 -28.06 -7.52 -7.62
C ARG A 443 -26.85 -6.83 -6.97
N VAL A 444 -26.01 -7.64 -6.35
CA VAL A 444 -24.72 -7.20 -5.80
C VAL A 444 -23.59 -7.74 -6.67
N ILE A 445 -22.70 -6.87 -7.13
CA ILE A 445 -21.45 -7.25 -7.77
C ILE A 445 -20.32 -7.01 -6.78
N VAL A 446 -19.52 -8.03 -6.50
CA VAL A 446 -18.26 -7.89 -5.77
C VAL A 446 -17.15 -7.91 -6.81
N LYS A 447 -16.59 -6.72 -7.09
CA LYS A 447 -15.47 -6.56 -8.01
C LYS A 447 -14.16 -6.64 -7.23
N LEU A 448 -13.41 -7.71 -7.49
CA LEU A 448 -12.18 -8.00 -6.75
C LEU A 448 -11.01 -7.11 -7.16
N HIS A 449 -10.15 -6.82 -6.18
CA HIS A 449 -8.83 -6.26 -6.43
C HIS A 449 -7.92 -7.31 -7.13
N PRO A 450 -6.95 -6.91 -7.97
CA PRO A 450 -6.04 -7.85 -8.64
C PRO A 450 -5.28 -8.82 -7.72
N PHE A 451 -5.07 -8.45 -6.45
CA PHE A 451 -4.39 -9.29 -5.46
C PHE A 451 -5.32 -10.28 -4.75
N GLU A 452 -6.61 -10.26 -5.02
CA GLU A 452 -7.57 -11.16 -4.39
C GLU A 452 -7.83 -12.40 -5.25
N SER A 453 -8.07 -13.53 -4.59
CA SER A 453 -8.42 -14.80 -5.25
C SER A 453 -9.94 -14.95 -5.32
N LYS A 454 -10.49 -15.05 -6.54
CA LYS A 454 -11.93 -15.29 -6.75
C LYS A 454 -12.43 -16.53 -6.01
N ALA A 455 -11.72 -17.64 -6.15
CA ALA A 455 -12.10 -18.89 -5.48
C ALA A 455 -12.11 -18.79 -3.95
N GLN A 456 -11.20 -17.99 -3.38
CA GLN A 456 -11.14 -17.74 -1.94
C GLN A 456 -12.32 -16.86 -1.49
N ARG A 457 -12.61 -15.78 -2.20
CA ARG A 457 -13.74 -14.88 -1.89
C ARG A 457 -15.09 -15.54 -2.08
N GLU A 458 -15.26 -16.35 -3.12
CA GLU A 458 -16.49 -17.14 -3.30
C GLU A 458 -16.70 -18.17 -2.18
N ARG A 459 -15.62 -18.82 -1.70
CA ARG A 459 -15.71 -19.72 -0.52
C ARG A 459 -16.10 -18.95 0.74
N MET A 460 -15.50 -17.80 0.98
CA MET A 460 -15.82 -16.91 2.10
C MET A 460 -17.29 -16.48 2.05
N ILE A 461 -17.78 -16.00 0.92
CA ILE A 461 -19.18 -15.60 0.73
C ILE A 461 -20.13 -16.79 0.97
N ARG A 462 -19.76 -18.01 0.51
CA ARG A 462 -20.55 -19.22 0.80
C ARG A 462 -20.63 -19.54 2.29
N HIS A 463 -19.59 -19.27 3.03
CA HIS A 463 -19.55 -19.51 4.47
C HIS A 463 -20.35 -18.45 5.24
N LEU A 464 -20.27 -17.20 4.82
CA LEU A 464 -20.84 -16.06 5.55
C LEU A 464 -22.34 -15.86 5.32
N PHE A 465 -22.87 -16.23 4.14
CA PHE A 465 -24.23 -15.86 3.71
C PHE A 465 -25.08 -17.07 3.33
N PRO A 466 -26.40 -17.05 3.64
CA PRO A 466 -27.33 -18.10 3.26
C PRO A 466 -27.52 -18.16 1.73
N ALA A 467 -28.04 -19.29 1.24
CA ALA A 467 -28.19 -19.56 -0.19
C ALA A 467 -29.02 -18.49 -0.92
N GLU A 468 -30.06 -17.95 -0.28
CA GLU A 468 -30.95 -16.94 -0.89
C GLU A 468 -30.19 -15.61 -1.15
N ASP A 469 -29.36 -15.17 -0.21
CA ASP A 469 -28.56 -13.96 -0.37
C ASP A 469 -27.48 -14.16 -1.42
N ARG A 470 -26.86 -15.35 -1.46
CA ARG A 470 -25.81 -15.68 -2.43
C ARG A 470 -26.26 -15.65 -3.87
N LYS A 471 -27.53 -15.99 -4.16
CA LYS A 471 -28.13 -15.91 -5.51
C LYS A 471 -28.07 -14.49 -6.10
N ARG A 472 -27.98 -13.47 -5.25
CA ARG A 472 -27.91 -12.07 -5.67
C ARG A 472 -26.48 -11.56 -5.83
N ILE A 473 -25.47 -12.33 -5.39
CA ILE A 473 -24.07 -11.92 -5.41
C ILE A 473 -23.35 -12.50 -6.62
N THR A 474 -22.69 -11.65 -7.38
CA THR A 474 -21.80 -12.06 -8.47
C THR A 474 -20.38 -11.59 -8.14
N VAL A 475 -19.39 -12.49 -8.13
CA VAL A 475 -17.99 -12.15 -7.90
C VAL A 475 -17.27 -12.03 -9.24
N LEU A 476 -16.68 -10.87 -9.50
CA LEU A 476 -15.95 -10.57 -10.72
C LEU A 476 -14.48 -10.31 -10.41
N ASP A 477 -13.59 -10.94 -11.13
CA ASP A 477 -12.16 -10.69 -11.21
C ASP A 477 -11.78 -9.96 -12.51
N GLY A 478 -10.47 -9.81 -12.78
CA GLY A 478 -9.98 -9.13 -13.97
C GLY A 478 -10.05 -7.59 -13.89
N PRO A 479 -9.76 -6.87 -14.98
CA PRO A 479 -9.74 -5.41 -14.99
C PRO A 479 -11.13 -4.79 -14.86
N LEU A 480 -11.20 -3.63 -14.19
CA LEU A 480 -12.41 -2.80 -14.21
C LEU A 480 -12.57 -2.20 -15.61
N ASN A 481 -13.80 -2.19 -16.11
CA ASN A 481 -14.13 -1.63 -17.42
C ASN A 481 -15.48 -0.88 -17.40
N ALA A 482 -15.75 -0.11 -18.46
CA ALA A 482 -16.96 0.70 -18.58
C ALA A 482 -18.25 -0.15 -18.50
N LYS A 483 -18.23 -1.38 -19.06
CA LYS A 483 -19.39 -2.27 -19.03
C LYS A 483 -19.75 -2.72 -17.60
N ILE A 484 -18.77 -2.86 -16.70
CA ILE A 484 -19.05 -3.16 -15.29
C ILE A 484 -19.63 -1.90 -14.63
N LEU A 485 -19.02 -0.73 -14.85
CA LEU A 485 -19.49 0.53 -14.24
C LEU A 485 -20.87 0.97 -14.77
N SER A 486 -21.19 0.69 -16.04
CA SER A 486 -22.49 1.03 -16.61
C SER A 486 -23.68 0.32 -15.94
N GLN A 487 -23.44 -0.80 -15.25
CA GLN A 487 -24.46 -1.53 -14.50
C GLN A 487 -24.66 -0.95 -13.07
N ALA A 488 -23.79 -0.06 -12.64
CA ALA A 488 -23.80 0.40 -11.26
C ALA A 488 -24.93 1.41 -11.00
N TRP A 489 -25.79 1.08 -10.05
CA TRP A 489 -26.64 2.06 -9.40
C TRP A 489 -25.79 3.00 -8.53
N PHE A 490 -24.87 2.39 -7.75
CA PHE A 490 -23.79 3.06 -7.07
C PHE A 490 -22.63 2.08 -6.81
N GLY A 491 -21.44 2.65 -6.56
CA GLY A 491 -20.28 1.93 -6.07
C GLY A 491 -20.09 2.13 -4.58
N ILE A 492 -19.47 1.15 -3.91
CA ILE A 492 -19.03 1.28 -2.51
C ILE A 492 -17.62 0.67 -2.39
N THR A 493 -16.74 1.34 -1.66
CA THR A 493 -15.36 0.89 -1.40
C THR A 493 -14.89 1.40 -0.05
N VAL A 494 -13.78 0.91 0.47
CA VAL A 494 -13.18 1.51 1.68
C VAL A 494 -12.41 2.76 1.28
N GLU A 495 -11.32 2.62 0.52
CA GLU A 495 -10.51 3.79 0.09
C GLU A 495 -9.85 3.61 -1.30
N SER A 496 -10.35 2.67 -2.09
CA SER A 496 -9.80 2.38 -3.41
C SER A 496 -9.89 3.55 -4.39
N SER A 497 -8.88 3.70 -5.23
CA SER A 497 -8.90 4.62 -6.36
C SER A 497 -10.03 4.37 -7.37
N THR A 498 -10.78 3.26 -7.25
CA THR A 498 -11.99 3.01 -8.03
C THR A 498 -13.09 4.03 -7.80
N ALA A 499 -13.06 4.76 -6.66
CA ALA A 499 -13.93 5.93 -6.44
C ALA A 499 -13.76 6.99 -7.54
N MET A 500 -12.52 7.24 -7.97
CA MET A 500 -12.23 8.13 -9.11
C MET A 500 -12.85 7.59 -10.40
N ASN A 501 -12.74 6.28 -10.65
CA ASN A 501 -13.35 5.68 -11.84
C ASN A 501 -14.88 5.79 -11.83
N CYS A 502 -15.50 5.65 -10.66
CA CYS A 502 -16.94 5.90 -10.51
C CYS A 502 -17.28 7.34 -10.85
N TRP A 503 -16.60 8.30 -10.26
CA TRP A 503 -16.80 9.73 -10.49
C TRP A 503 -16.67 10.10 -11.96
N GLU A 504 -15.61 9.64 -12.63
CA GLU A 504 -15.36 9.86 -14.06
C GLU A 504 -16.45 9.29 -14.97
N ASN A 505 -17.11 8.24 -14.54
CA ASN A 505 -18.22 7.61 -15.27
C ASN A 505 -19.60 8.11 -14.83
N GLY A 506 -19.68 9.15 -14.00
CA GLY A 506 -20.93 9.66 -13.49
C GLY A 506 -21.69 8.67 -12.58
N THR A 507 -20.98 7.73 -11.98
CA THR A 507 -21.52 6.74 -11.05
C THR A 507 -21.33 7.23 -9.61
N PRO A 508 -22.40 7.37 -8.80
CA PRO A 508 -22.27 7.69 -7.39
C PRO A 508 -21.39 6.68 -6.66
N CYS A 509 -20.52 7.14 -5.76
CA CYS A 509 -19.66 6.28 -4.96
C CYS A 509 -19.77 6.61 -3.47
N PHE A 510 -19.76 5.58 -2.64
CA PHE A 510 -19.77 5.69 -1.18
C PHE A 510 -18.49 5.07 -0.60
N LEU A 511 -17.96 5.71 0.44
CA LEU A 511 -16.70 5.34 1.07
C LEU A 511 -16.98 4.82 2.48
N CYS A 512 -16.46 3.66 2.82
CA CYS A 512 -16.64 3.06 4.14
C CYS A 512 -15.67 3.67 5.17
N GLY A 513 -15.88 4.93 5.58
CA GLY A 513 -14.97 5.69 6.43
C GLY A 513 -14.68 5.03 7.78
N TRP A 514 -15.63 4.27 8.33
CA TRP A 514 -15.44 3.53 9.58
C TRP A 514 -14.45 2.36 9.48
N LEU A 515 -14.10 1.97 8.24
CA LEU A 515 -13.11 0.92 7.92
C LEU A 515 -11.82 1.51 7.34
N ALA A 516 -11.67 2.84 7.34
CA ALA A 516 -10.52 3.49 6.71
C ALA A 516 -9.20 2.82 7.12
N LEU A 517 -8.48 2.33 6.11
CA LEU A 517 -7.20 1.65 6.27
C LEU A 517 -6.07 2.65 6.45
N SER A 518 -6.25 3.84 5.88
CA SER A 518 -5.26 4.89 5.83
C SER A 518 -5.60 6.02 6.79
N PRO A 519 -4.78 6.25 7.81
CA PRO A 519 -4.95 7.36 8.73
C PRO A 519 -4.40 8.69 8.18
N TYR A 520 -4.09 8.78 6.89
CA TYR A 520 -3.34 9.90 6.31
C TYR A 520 -4.21 10.93 5.60
N GLY A 521 -5.52 10.88 5.81
CA GLY A 521 -6.46 11.89 5.32
C GLY A 521 -6.78 11.84 3.82
N TYR A 522 -6.41 10.76 3.12
CA TYR A 522 -6.68 10.63 1.70
C TYR A 522 -8.16 10.38 1.40
N LEU A 523 -8.85 9.61 2.24
CA LEU A 523 -10.28 9.34 2.12
C LEU A 523 -11.11 10.63 2.23
N GLN A 524 -10.72 11.54 3.14
CA GLN A 524 -11.39 12.83 3.30
C GLN A 524 -11.25 13.71 2.06
N GLN A 525 -10.22 13.52 1.24
CA GLN A 525 -10.08 14.24 -0.02
C GLN A 525 -11.15 13.83 -1.04
N TYR A 526 -11.50 12.55 -1.12
CA TYR A 526 -12.57 12.10 -2.00
C TYR A 526 -13.88 12.83 -1.70
N ALA A 527 -14.27 12.88 -0.43
CA ALA A 527 -15.49 13.59 -0.01
C ALA A 527 -15.41 15.09 -0.28
N ARG A 528 -14.26 15.71 0.02
CA ARG A 528 -14.03 17.15 -0.19
C ARG A 528 -14.12 17.56 -1.67
N PHE A 529 -13.66 16.71 -2.57
CA PHE A 529 -13.72 16.95 -4.02
C PHE A 529 -14.96 16.36 -4.70
N GLY A 530 -15.95 15.90 -3.92
CA GLY A 530 -17.21 15.39 -4.46
C GLY A 530 -17.08 14.08 -5.25
N ILE A 531 -15.99 13.34 -5.06
CA ILE A 531 -15.70 12.08 -5.76
C ILE A 531 -16.48 10.94 -5.13
N GLY A 532 -16.68 10.98 -3.81
CA GLY A 532 -17.46 9.99 -3.06
C GLY A 532 -18.00 10.58 -1.77
N GLU A 533 -19.08 9.97 -1.25
CA GLU A 533 -19.65 10.34 0.04
C GLU A 533 -19.17 9.37 1.11
N GLU A 534 -18.59 9.90 2.19
CA GLU A 534 -18.11 9.11 3.31
C GLU A 534 -19.26 8.67 4.21
N LEU A 535 -19.36 7.37 4.46
CA LEU A 535 -20.23 6.76 5.45
C LEU A 535 -19.44 6.53 6.74
N GLN A 536 -20.06 6.84 7.87
CA GLN A 536 -19.43 6.75 9.20
C GLN A 536 -19.71 5.41 9.91
N SER A 537 -20.62 4.61 9.38
CA SER A 537 -20.95 3.28 9.92
C SER A 537 -21.64 2.40 8.90
N ALA A 538 -21.63 1.08 9.14
CA ALA A 538 -22.31 0.09 8.31
C ALA A 538 -23.84 0.31 8.23
N GLU A 539 -24.46 0.85 9.29
CA GLU A 539 -25.89 1.15 9.32
C GLU A 539 -26.28 2.22 8.31
N GLN A 540 -25.37 3.14 7.99
CA GLN A 540 -25.63 4.18 7.00
C GLN A 540 -25.74 3.64 5.56
N ILE A 541 -25.29 2.42 5.28
CA ILE A 541 -25.50 1.76 3.99
C ILE A 541 -27.01 1.66 3.68
N ALA A 542 -27.84 1.40 4.68
CA ALA A 542 -29.30 1.34 4.51
C ALA A 542 -29.91 2.69 4.08
N GLN A 543 -29.23 3.81 4.31
CA GLN A 543 -29.68 5.15 3.96
C GLN A 543 -29.27 5.58 2.54
N ILE A 544 -28.41 4.81 1.87
CA ILE A 544 -27.90 5.15 0.53
C ILE A 544 -29.03 5.43 -0.48
N PRO A 545 -30.12 4.66 -0.56
CA PRO A 545 -31.21 4.94 -1.49
C PRO A 545 -31.76 6.36 -1.33
N GLN A 546 -31.96 6.81 -0.10
CA GLN A 546 -32.45 8.15 0.19
C GLN A 546 -31.41 9.23 -0.11
N ARG A 547 -30.12 8.97 0.15
CA ARG A 547 -29.03 9.89 -0.14
C ARG A 547 -28.88 10.12 -1.66
N LEU A 548 -29.03 9.06 -2.47
CA LEU A 548 -28.98 9.13 -3.91
C LEU A 548 -30.03 10.06 -4.54
N LEU A 549 -31.20 10.21 -3.91
CA LEU A 549 -32.25 11.14 -4.38
C LEU A 549 -31.81 12.61 -4.29
N ASN A 550 -30.94 12.92 -3.31
CA ASN A 550 -30.46 14.28 -3.04
C ASN A 550 -29.05 14.55 -3.60
N MET A 551 -28.39 13.50 -4.10
CA MET A 551 -27.00 13.60 -4.61
C MET A 551 -26.98 14.21 -6.01
N LYS A 552 -26.19 15.28 -6.20
CA LYS A 552 -25.85 15.74 -7.54
C LYS A 552 -25.00 14.68 -8.21
N ARG A 553 -25.44 14.19 -9.36
CA ARG A 553 -24.62 13.22 -10.12
C ARG A 553 -23.33 13.89 -10.59
N PRO A 554 -22.19 13.21 -10.47
CA PRO A 554 -20.94 13.73 -11.01
C PRO A 554 -21.09 14.00 -12.51
N HIS A 555 -20.56 15.13 -12.97
CA HIS A 555 -20.50 15.41 -14.39
C HIS A 555 -19.31 14.68 -15.01
N ALA A 556 -19.56 13.81 -15.98
CA ALA A 556 -18.55 12.99 -16.65
C ALA A 556 -17.52 13.79 -17.50
N GLY A 557 -17.65 15.11 -17.58
CA GLY A 557 -16.81 15.95 -18.45
C GLY A 557 -15.60 16.64 -17.78
N GLU A 558 -15.54 16.69 -16.45
CA GLU A 558 -14.47 17.43 -15.75
C GLU A 558 -13.11 16.71 -15.74
N ALA A 559 -13.09 15.42 -16.10
CA ALA A 559 -11.88 14.62 -16.10
C ALA A 559 -10.94 14.85 -17.31
N GLU A 560 -11.43 15.46 -18.38
CA GLU A 560 -10.60 15.70 -19.59
C GLU A 560 -9.56 16.80 -19.39
N SER A 561 -9.78 17.72 -18.46
CA SER A 561 -8.88 18.86 -18.20
C SER A 561 -7.54 18.49 -17.54
N THR A 562 -7.38 17.25 -17.08
CA THR A 562 -6.16 16.79 -16.37
C THR A 562 -5.17 16.01 -17.23
N ILE A 563 -5.54 15.69 -18.47
CA ILE A 563 -4.64 14.99 -19.41
C ILE A 563 -3.50 15.93 -19.80
N ILE A 564 -2.27 15.50 -19.55
CA ILE A 564 -1.11 16.30 -19.92
C ILE A 564 -0.94 16.37 -21.45
N ASP A 565 -0.66 17.56 -21.98
CA ASP A 565 -0.33 17.69 -23.39
C ASP A 565 1.05 17.06 -23.71
N PRO A 566 1.23 16.48 -24.92
CA PRO A 566 2.43 15.78 -25.30
C PRO A 566 3.73 16.62 -25.22
N ALA A 567 3.66 17.91 -25.58
CA ALA A 567 4.83 18.78 -25.58
C ALA A 567 5.29 19.10 -24.15
N SER A 568 4.36 19.38 -23.24
CA SER A 568 4.64 19.57 -21.81
C SER A 568 5.19 18.31 -21.18
N LEU A 569 4.61 17.13 -21.48
CA LEU A 569 5.12 15.85 -20.99
C LEU A 569 6.58 15.63 -21.43
N LYS A 570 6.86 15.80 -22.73
CA LYS A 570 8.22 15.65 -23.27
C LYS A 570 9.20 16.61 -22.60
N ARG A 571 8.83 17.87 -22.46
CA ARG A 571 9.68 18.88 -21.79
C ARG A 571 9.98 18.50 -20.34
N LEU A 572 8.98 18.11 -19.56
CA LEU A 572 9.16 17.72 -18.15
C LEU A 572 10.05 16.48 -18.01
N LEU A 573 9.92 15.51 -18.93
CA LEU A 573 10.73 14.29 -18.92
C LEU A 573 12.19 14.53 -19.33
N THR A 574 12.48 15.52 -20.18
CA THR A 574 13.84 15.73 -20.73
C THR A 574 14.57 16.94 -20.14
N CYS A 575 13.86 17.99 -19.72
CA CYS A 575 14.45 19.23 -19.22
C CYS A 575 14.13 19.50 -17.75
N GLY A 576 13.14 18.83 -17.17
CA GLY A 576 12.65 19.12 -15.83
C GLY A 576 12.01 20.51 -15.72
N MET A 577 11.84 21.00 -14.49
CA MET A 577 11.27 22.34 -14.21
C MET A 577 12.35 23.46 -14.19
N ARG A 578 13.57 23.17 -14.60
CA ARG A 578 14.72 24.10 -14.43
C ARG A 578 14.64 25.38 -15.25
N ASP A 579 13.83 25.41 -16.30
CA ASP A 579 13.71 26.55 -17.22
C ASP A 579 12.51 27.47 -16.90
N GLY A 580 12.34 27.85 -15.64
CA GLY A 580 11.64 29.05 -15.17
C GLY A 580 10.22 29.38 -15.67
N HIS A 581 9.62 28.58 -16.54
CA HIS A 581 8.26 28.80 -17.05
C HIS A 581 7.31 27.83 -16.40
N GLY A 582 6.70 28.26 -15.28
CA GLY A 582 5.63 27.56 -14.63
C GLY A 582 4.57 27.12 -15.63
N VAL A 583 4.15 25.85 -15.56
CA VAL A 583 2.95 25.37 -16.22
C VAL A 583 1.79 26.21 -15.65
N ARG A 584 1.35 27.22 -16.38
CA ARG A 584 0.14 27.95 -16.02
C ARG A 584 -1.01 26.94 -16.07
N SER A 585 -1.69 26.77 -14.95
CA SER A 585 -2.99 26.16 -14.92
C SER A 585 -3.85 26.90 -15.95
N ALA A 586 -4.39 26.18 -16.92
CA ALA A 586 -5.46 26.70 -17.75
C ALA A 586 -6.61 27.07 -16.81
N SER A 587 -6.87 28.38 -16.71
CA SER A 587 -7.98 28.97 -15.97
C SER A 587 -9.30 28.68 -16.67
#